data_97638a6fb37fb194c20adb13ebff7102
#
_entry.id   97638a6fb37fb194c20adb13ebff7102
#
_cell.length_a   1.000
_cell.length_b   1.000
_cell.length_c   1.000
_cell.angle_alpha   90.00
_cell.angle_beta   90.00
_cell.angle_gamma   90.00
#
_symmetry.space_group_name_H-M   'P 1'
#
loop_
_entity.id
_entity.type
_entity.pdbx_description
1 polymer ?
#
loop_
_entity_poly.entity_id
_entity_poly.type
_entity_poly.pdbx_seq_one_letter_code
_entity_poly.pdbx_strand_id
1 'polypeptide(L)'
;MCGILAVLGCADWSQAQRARVLACSRRLKHRGPDWSGLYQCEGNFLAQQRLAVVSPLSGDQPLYNQDKTVVVVANGEIYNHKKIRKQFAAKHTFTTGSDCEVIIPLYEEYGENFVNMLDGVFAFVLYDTRNNTYMAARDAIGVNPLYIGWGSDGAVWIASEMKALHDDCPKFELFPPGHLYSSAGGGFRRWYNPGWFAELVPATPYQPLVLREAFEKAVIKRLMTDVPFGVLLSGGLDSSLVASVTKRHLIETEAAKKFGTELHSFVVGLENSPDLKAAREVADFLGTIHHEFHFTVQDGIDAIEEVIYHNETYDVTTIRASTPMFLMARKIKALGVKMVLSGEGSDELLGGYLYFHFAPNKEEFHKETCRKVKALHQYDCLRANKATSAWGLEVRVPFLDKEFIEVAMSMDPEWKLYDPDQDRIEKWVMRKAFDDEEEPYLPKHILYRQKEQFSDGVGYSWIDGLKAFTEQQVTDGMMKNAVEVFPYNTPINKEAYYYRMIFERLYPQESARETVPWGPSIACSTPAAIEWVAQWKASNDPSGRLIASHNSATPAHAGAGAHANGNGKVQNGNGKVQNGNGHVNGNGKVTANGKANGTLE
;
A
#
# COMPACT_ATOMS: atom_id res chain seq x y z
N MET A 1 1.86 12.46 4.20
CA MET A 1 3.02 11.53 4.49
C MET A 1 4.33 12.28 4.34
N CYS A 2 4.97 12.59 5.46
CA CYS A 2 6.21 13.34 5.53
C CYS A 2 7.44 12.43 5.43
N GLY A 3 8.64 13.01 5.38
CA GLY A 3 9.90 12.33 5.58
C GLY A 3 10.56 12.81 6.86
N ILE A 4 10.90 11.91 7.77
CA ILE A 4 11.64 12.25 8.99
C ILE A 4 13.02 11.58 8.99
N LEU A 5 14.00 12.27 9.57
CA LEU A 5 15.34 11.78 9.86
C LEU A 5 15.76 12.31 11.22
N ALA A 6 16.20 11.41 12.10
CA ALA A 6 16.86 11.79 13.35
C ALA A 6 18.23 11.13 13.42
N VAL A 7 19.22 11.86 13.93
CA VAL A 7 20.58 11.39 14.27
C VAL A 7 20.82 11.78 15.72
N LEU A 8 21.01 10.81 16.59
CA LEU A 8 20.93 10.98 18.04
C LEU A 8 22.18 10.42 18.70
N GLY A 9 22.78 11.22 19.59
CA GLY A 9 24.01 10.86 20.28
C GLY A 9 25.25 10.85 19.38
N CYS A 10 25.25 11.64 18.31
CA CYS A 10 26.40 11.77 17.41
C CYS A 10 27.59 12.44 18.11
N ALA A 11 28.77 11.89 17.96
CA ALA A 11 29.98 12.44 18.56
C ALA A 11 30.44 13.74 17.85
N ASP A 12 30.20 13.86 16.55
CA ASP A 12 30.49 15.04 15.74
C ASP A 12 29.21 15.89 15.52
N TRP A 13 29.25 17.13 15.97
CA TRP A 13 28.18 18.12 15.73
C TRP A 13 28.63 19.33 14.92
N SER A 14 29.73 19.18 14.21
CA SER A 14 30.30 20.19 13.34
C SER A 14 29.36 20.63 12.21
N GLN A 15 29.71 21.74 11.54
CA GLN A 15 29.00 22.17 10.35
C GLN A 15 29.06 21.13 9.21
N ALA A 16 30.15 20.33 9.17
CA ALA A 16 30.25 19.24 8.20
C ALA A 16 29.21 18.13 8.47
N GLN A 17 29.07 17.70 9.72
CA GLN A 17 28.07 16.72 10.13
C GLN A 17 26.63 17.26 9.90
N ARG A 18 26.40 18.52 10.26
CA ARG A 18 25.12 19.19 9.95
C ARG A 18 24.79 19.16 8.45
N ALA A 19 25.78 19.47 7.60
CA ALA A 19 25.60 19.42 6.15
C ALA A 19 25.32 17.98 5.66
N ARG A 20 25.96 16.96 6.26
CA ARG A 20 25.71 15.54 5.98
C ARG A 20 24.27 15.15 6.32
N VAL A 21 23.80 15.47 7.54
CA VAL A 21 22.42 15.20 7.96
C VAL A 21 21.40 15.88 7.04
N LEU A 22 21.65 17.13 6.63
CA LEU A 22 20.81 17.81 5.65
C LEU A 22 20.80 17.12 4.28
N ALA A 23 21.94 16.62 3.81
CA ALA A 23 22.05 15.88 2.56
C ALA A 23 21.22 14.57 2.63
N CYS A 24 21.33 13.83 3.72
CA CYS A 24 20.52 12.62 3.98
C CYS A 24 19.03 12.95 4.05
N SER A 25 18.64 14.01 4.77
CA SER A 25 17.24 14.45 4.86
C SER A 25 16.66 14.84 3.49
N ARG A 26 17.45 15.45 2.60
CA ARG A 26 17.03 15.82 1.24
C ARG A 26 16.66 14.61 0.38
N ARG A 27 17.19 13.42 0.67
CA ARG A 27 16.78 12.18 0.01
C ARG A 27 15.30 11.81 0.28
N LEU A 28 14.69 12.42 1.30
CA LEU A 28 13.27 12.27 1.64
C LEU A 28 12.38 13.39 1.10
N LYS A 29 12.94 14.35 0.32
CA LYS A 29 12.21 15.54 -0.17
C LYS A 29 11.00 15.20 -1.03
N HIS A 30 11.03 14.09 -1.75
CA HIS A 30 9.91 13.58 -2.54
C HIS A 30 8.68 13.29 -1.68
N ARG A 31 8.85 12.82 -0.43
CA ARG A 31 7.76 12.57 0.51
C ARG A 31 7.08 13.85 0.98
N GLY A 32 7.87 14.89 1.21
CA GLY A 32 7.39 16.15 1.77
C GLY A 32 7.98 17.37 1.06
N PRO A 33 7.43 17.74 -0.10
CA PRO A 33 7.98 18.83 -0.92
C PRO A 33 7.67 20.24 -0.39
N ASP A 34 6.71 20.39 0.53
CA ASP A 34 6.16 21.70 0.89
C ASP A 34 7.08 22.51 1.84
N TRP A 35 7.70 21.82 2.82
CA TRP A 35 8.56 22.47 3.82
C TRP A 35 9.71 21.57 4.24
N SER A 36 10.79 22.17 4.78
CA SER A 36 11.92 21.44 5.37
C SER A 36 12.31 22.11 6.69
N GLY A 37 12.36 21.32 7.76
CA GLY A 37 12.77 21.77 9.09
C GLY A 37 13.94 20.97 9.63
N LEU A 38 14.77 21.60 10.46
CA LEU A 38 15.88 20.97 11.18
C LEU A 38 16.00 21.55 12.58
N TYR A 39 16.00 20.69 13.58
CA TYR A 39 16.45 20.97 14.93
C TYR A 39 17.87 20.41 15.10
N GLN A 40 18.71 21.11 15.84
CA GLN A 40 20.04 20.68 16.25
C GLN A 40 20.33 21.15 17.66
N CYS A 41 20.73 20.23 18.51
CA CYS A 41 21.24 20.53 19.84
C CYS A 41 22.33 19.52 20.19
N GLU A 42 23.55 19.97 20.40
CA GLU A 42 24.71 19.12 20.65
C GLU A 42 24.78 17.98 19.64
N GLY A 43 25.01 16.77 19.89
CA GLY A 43 25.05 15.66 18.95
C GLY A 43 23.69 15.12 18.47
N ASN A 44 22.60 15.88 18.65
CA ASN A 44 21.25 15.45 18.29
C ASN A 44 20.65 16.32 17.18
N PHE A 45 20.20 15.65 16.09
CA PHE A 45 19.60 16.30 14.92
C PHE A 45 18.24 15.66 14.64
N LEU A 46 17.19 16.47 14.48
CA LEU A 46 15.88 16.04 14.05
C LEU A 46 15.46 16.85 12.80
N ALA A 47 15.30 16.19 11.68
CA ALA A 47 14.96 16.81 10.41
C ALA A 47 13.62 16.30 9.87
N GLN A 48 12.86 17.18 9.23
CA GLN A 48 11.61 16.83 8.57
C GLN A 48 11.53 17.40 7.16
N GLN A 49 10.96 16.62 6.25
CA GLN A 49 10.45 17.03 4.95
C GLN A 49 8.92 16.90 5.00
N ARG A 50 8.20 18.03 4.96
CA ARG A 50 6.77 18.09 5.20
C ARG A 50 5.95 18.00 3.92
N LEU A 51 4.93 17.13 3.93
CA LEU A 51 3.75 17.22 3.07
C LEU A 51 2.62 17.81 3.92
N ALA A 52 2.18 19.02 3.58
CA ALA A 52 1.20 19.76 4.36
C ALA A 52 -0.22 19.36 3.94
N VAL A 53 -0.84 18.44 4.69
CA VAL A 53 -2.22 17.96 4.50
C VAL A 53 -3.15 18.55 5.55
N VAL A 54 -2.79 18.46 6.84
CA VAL A 54 -3.50 19.11 7.95
C VAL A 54 -2.78 20.37 8.34
N SER A 55 -3.53 21.47 8.50
CA SER A 55 -3.03 22.80 8.85
C SER A 55 -1.85 23.27 7.99
N PRO A 56 -2.03 23.44 6.66
CA PRO A 56 -0.94 23.79 5.75
C PRO A 56 -0.18 25.07 6.14
N LEU A 57 -0.84 26.00 6.81
CA LEU A 57 -0.29 27.33 7.11
C LEU A 57 0.45 27.42 8.45
N SER A 58 0.30 26.44 9.36
CA SER A 58 0.84 26.57 10.72
C SER A 58 1.42 25.29 11.32
N GLY A 59 1.50 24.18 10.58
CA GLY A 59 1.94 22.88 11.09
C GLY A 59 3.40 22.56 10.79
N ASP A 60 4.27 23.54 10.61
CA ASP A 60 5.68 23.33 10.32
C ASP A 60 6.39 22.63 11.48
N GLN A 61 7.24 21.65 11.13
CA GLN A 61 7.99 20.88 12.10
C GLN A 61 9.49 21.16 11.98
N PRO A 62 10.27 20.94 13.03
CA PRO A 62 9.96 20.26 14.30
C PRO A 62 8.96 21.02 15.19
N LEU A 63 8.14 20.24 15.95
CA LEU A 63 7.19 20.79 16.93
C LEU A 63 7.83 20.86 18.32
N TYR A 64 7.39 21.80 19.15
CA TYR A 64 8.00 22.09 20.44
C TYR A 64 6.93 22.25 21.54
N ASN A 65 7.29 21.92 22.78
CA ASN A 65 6.57 22.42 23.95
C ASN A 65 6.90 23.92 24.16
N GLN A 66 6.24 24.55 25.15
CA GLN A 66 6.30 25.99 25.33
C GLN A 66 7.72 26.51 25.64
N ASP A 67 8.49 25.78 26.43
CA ASP A 67 9.86 26.12 26.83
C ASP A 67 10.94 25.54 25.88
N LYS A 68 10.51 24.86 24.82
CA LYS A 68 11.37 24.23 23.81
C LYS A 68 12.31 23.15 24.34
N THR A 69 11.96 22.53 25.45
CA THR A 69 12.73 21.42 26.03
C THR A 69 12.33 20.07 25.43
N VAL A 70 11.14 19.94 24.87
CA VAL A 70 10.69 18.74 24.14
C VAL A 70 10.51 19.07 22.66
N VAL A 71 11.09 18.25 21.80
CA VAL A 71 11.09 18.42 20.35
C VAL A 71 10.57 17.16 19.67
N VAL A 72 9.69 17.31 18.68
CA VAL A 72 9.10 16.19 17.93
C VAL A 72 9.19 16.43 16.42
N VAL A 73 9.60 15.39 15.69
CA VAL A 73 9.37 15.27 14.25
C VAL A 73 8.49 14.04 13.99
N ALA A 74 7.44 14.22 13.21
CA ALA A 74 6.45 13.18 12.96
C ALA A 74 6.10 13.07 11.47
N ASN A 75 5.84 11.85 11.04
CA ASN A 75 5.26 11.50 9.75
C ASN A 75 3.98 10.73 10.03
N GLY A 76 2.81 11.32 9.83
CA GLY A 76 1.55 10.63 10.06
C GLY A 76 0.38 11.56 10.31
N GLU A 77 -0.74 10.94 10.66
CA GLU A 77 -2.02 11.58 10.96
C GLU A 77 -2.58 11.00 12.26
N ILE A 78 -2.93 11.88 13.21
CA ILE A 78 -3.52 11.53 14.50
C ILE A 78 -5.01 11.90 14.47
N TYR A 79 -5.87 10.94 14.17
CA TYR A 79 -7.30 11.16 13.92
C TYR A 79 -8.06 11.66 15.16
N ASN A 80 -7.67 11.27 16.35
CA ASN A 80 -8.30 11.69 17.60
C ASN A 80 -7.72 12.99 18.19
N HIS A 81 -6.90 13.74 17.44
CA HIS A 81 -6.21 14.93 17.94
C HIS A 81 -7.15 16.00 18.50
N LYS A 82 -8.33 16.21 17.91
CA LYS A 82 -9.31 17.19 18.40
C LYS A 82 -9.80 16.86 19.83
N LYS A 83 -10.02 15.56 20.11
CA LYS A 83 -10.40 15.10 21.47
C LYS A 83 -9.26 15.34 22.46
N ILE A 84 -8.03 15.00 22.08
CA ILE A 84 -6.84 15.20 22.90
C ILE A 84 -6.60 16.70 23.15
N ARG A 85 -6.65 17.55 22.11
CA ARG A 85 -6.53 19.02 22.26
C ARG A 85 -7.53 19.57 23.27
N LYS A 86 -8.79 19.14 23.21
CA LYS A 86 -9.82 19.55 24.17
C LYS A 86 -9.47 19.12 25.60
N GLN A 87 -8.94 17.93 25.79
CA GLN A 87 -8.52 17.41 27.10
C GLN A 87 -7.38 18.24 27.72
N PHE A 88 -6.45 18.70 26.90
CA PHE A 88 -5.26 19.43 27.36
C PHE A 88 -5.36 20.95 27.26
N ALA A 89 -6.50 21.52 26.81
CA ALA A 89 -6.65 22.95 26.58
C ALA A 89 -6.36 23.84 27.80
N ALA A 90 -6.54 23.33 29.02
CA ALA A 90 -6.25 24.06 30.25
C ALA A 90 -4.79 23.93 30.73
N LYS A 91 -4.06 22.93 30.23
CA LYS A 91 -2.69 22.60 30.69
C LYS A 91 -1.63 22.93 29.64
N HIS A 92 -1.99 22.93 28.36
CA HIS A 92 -1.06 23.09 27.25
C HIS A 92 -1.56 24.14 26.25
N THR A 93 -0.65 25.04 25.86
CA THR A 93 -0.93 26.04 24.80
C THR A 93 -0.47 25.47 23.47
N PHE A 94 -1.43 25.09 22.62
CA PHE A 94 -1.15 24.65 21.28
C PHE A 94 -0.75 25.83 20.38
N THR A 95 0.39 25.74 19.74
CA THR A 95 0.96 26.83 18.92
C THR A 95 0.70 26.66 17.44
N THR A 96 0.35 25.43 17.02
CA THR A 96 0.07 25.09 15.62
C THR A 96 -1.31 24.44 15.48
N GLY A 97 -1.78 24.31 14.23
CA GLY A 97 -2.96 23.48 13.92
C GLY A 97 -2.62 22.02 13.62
N SER A 98 -1.34 21.61 13.69
CA SER A 98 -0.93 20.25 13.39
C SER A 98 -1.56 19.25 14.37
N ASP A 99 -2.13 18.20 13.85
CA ASP A 99 -2.64 17.06 14.62
C ASP A 99 -1.54 16.38 15.44
N CYS A 100 -0.31 16.33 14.91
CA CYS A 100 0.85 15.72 15.58
C CYS A 100 1.34 16.48 16.82
N GLU A 101 0.95 17.73 17.02
CA GLU A 101 1.34 18.51 18.21
C GLU A 101 0.85 17.89 19.52
N VAL A 102 -0.23 17.09 19.46
CA VAL A 102 -0.77 16.39 20.66
C VAL A 102 0.17 15.36 21.26
N ILE A 103 1.20 14.93 20.53
CA ILE A 103 2.24 14.03 21.03
C ILE A 103 2.96 14.64 22.22
N ILE A 104 3.21 15.94 22.18
CA ILE A 104 3.96 16.69 23.22
C ILE A 104 3.24 16.66 24.58
N PRO A 105 2.00 17.19 24.73
CA PRO A 105 1.33 17.17 26.03
C PRO A 105 1.00 15.76 26.54
N LEU A 106 0.80 14.80 25.64
CA LEU A 106 0.64 13.40 26.05
C LEU A 106 1.94 12.83 26.65
N TYR A 107 3.10 13.13 26.03
CA TYR A 107 4.40 12.73 26.58
C TYR A 107 4.67 13.40 27.94
N GLU A 108 4.40 14.68 28.07
CA GLU A 108 4.62 15.42 29.32
C GLU A 108 3.76 14.89 30.48
N GLU A 109 2.53 14.46 30.20
CA GLU A 109 1.62 13.95 31.24
C GLU A 109 1.81 12.46 31.55
N TYR A 110 2.06 11.61 30.52
CA TYR A 110 2.05 10.15 30.66
C TYR A 110 3.42 9.47 30.42
N GLY A 111 4.45 10.26 30.10
CA GLY A 111 5.75 9.72 29.68
C GLY A 111 5.59 8.85 28.43
N GLU A 112 6.41 7.81 28.29
CA GLU A 112 6.41 6.92 27.11
C GLU A 112 5.15 6.04 26.94
N ASN A 113 4.28 5.98 27.96
CA ASN A 113 3.10 5.11 27.94
C ASN A 113 1.92 5.69 27.12
N PHE A 114 2.04 6.94 26.66
CA PHE A 114 0.96 7.60 25.92
C PHE A 114 0.70 7.01 24.53
N VAL A 115 1.64 6.29 23.92
CA VAL A 115 1.57 5.92 22.48
C VAL A 115 0.29 5.16 22.13
N ASN A 116 -0.21 4.31 23.05
CA ASN A 116 -1.47 3.59 22.82
C ASN A 116 -2.73 4.48 22.89
N MET A 117 -2.61 5.71 23.36
CA MET A 117 -3.71 6.69 23.38
C MET A 117 -3.91 7.36 22.01
N LEU A 118 -2.95 7.21 21.10
CA LEU A 118 -3.05 7.72 19.75
C LEU A 118 -3.93 6.81 18.88
N ASP A 119 -4.90 7.41 18.22
CA ASP A 119 -5.66 6.80 17.13
C ASP A 119 -5.17 7.43 15.82
N GLY A 120 -4.36 6.70 15.06
CA GLY A 120 -3.72 7.25 13.88
C GLY A 120 -2.77 6.28 13.18
N VAL A 121 -2.21 6.74 12.07
CA VAL A 121 -1.09 6.13 11.37
C VAL A 121 0.10 7.07 11.50
N PHE A 122 1.20 6.61 12.10
CA PHE A 122 2.30 7.49 12.47
C PHE A 122 3.66 6.81 12.59
N ALA A 123 4.68 7.60 12.38
CA ALA A 123 6.05 7.36 12.83
C ALA A 123 6.59 8.70 13.35
N PHE A 124 7.17 8.73 14.54
CA PHE A 124 7.74 9.95 15.10
C PHE A 124 9.01 9.69 15.90
N VAL A 125 9.80 10.74 16.05
CA VAL A 125 10.93 10.81 16.98
C VAL A 125 10.74 12.02 17.87
N LEU A 126 10.84 11.79 19.19
CA LEU A 126 10.76 12.80 20.23
C LEU A 126 12.10 12.85 20.97
N TYR A 127 12.62 14.05 21.21
CA TYR A 127 13.82 14.30 22.00
C TYR A 127 13.49 15.24 23.17
N ASP A 128 13.85 14.82 24.37
CA ASP A 128 13.71 15.59 25.62
C ASP A 128 15.10 16.06 26.10
N THR A 129 15.33 17.36 25.96
CA THR A 129 16.62 17.98 26.32
C THR A 129 16.89 17.97 27.82
N ARG A 130 15.85 17.92 28.66
CA ARG A 130 15.98 17.98 30.14
C ARG A 130 16.77 16.79 30.69
N ASN A 131 16.57 15.62 30.08
CA ASN A 131 17.18 14.37 30.49
C ASN A 131 18.17 13.83 29.44
N ASN A 132 18.32 14.52 28.32
CA ASN A 132 19.07 14.04 27.14
C ASN A 132 18.59 12.65 26.71
N THR A 133 17.27 12.46 26.66
CA THR A 133 16.64 11.19 26.27
C THR A 133 15.81 11.36 25.02
N TYR A 134 15.65 10.26 24.29
CA TYR A 134 14.80 10.24 23.10
C TYR A 134 13.97 8.97 23.02
N MET A 135 12.84 9.09 22.35
CA MET A 135 12.00 7.96 21.97
C MET A 135 11.56 8.07 20.52
N ALA A 136 11.36 6.94 19.90
CA ALA A 136 10.69 6.83 18.61
C ALA A 136 9.55 5.84 18.69
N ALA A 137 8.50 6.02 17.89
CA ALA A 137 7.42 5.05 17.82
C ALA A 137 6.87 4.94 16.40
N ARG A 138 6.36 3.75 16.08
CA ARG A 138 5.72 3.44 14.80
C ARG A 138 4.32 2.90 15.05
N ASP A 139 3.38 3.23 14.17
CA ASP A 139 1.98 2.84 14.26
C ASP A 139 1.77 1.31 14.37
N ALA A 140 0.55 0.92 14.76
CA ALA A 140 0.18 -0.45 15.12
C ALA A 140 0.51 -1.49 14.05
N ILE A 141 0.31 -1.15 12.76
CA ILE A 141 0.47 -2.06 11.60
C ILE A 141 1.72 -1.71 10.78
N GLY A 142 2.30 -0.52 11.01
CA GLY A 142 3.44 -0.03 10.24
C GLY A 142 3.04 0.50 8.86
N VAL A 143 1.90 1.18 8.79
CA VAL A 143 1.43 1.85 7.56
C VAL A 143 2.46 2.90 7.12
N ASN A 144 3.00 3.66 8.08
CA ASN A 144 4.13 4.53 7.82
C ASN A 144 5.45 3.76 7.96
N PRO A 145 6.34 3.85 6.96
CA PRO A 145 7.65 3.21 7.04
C PRO A 145 8.54 3.93 8.05
N LEU A 146 9.37 3.14 8.74
CA LEU A 146 10.42 3.64 9.62
C LEU A 146 11.55 2.61 9.68
N TYR A 147 12.78 3.10 9.71
CA TYR A 147 14.02 2.34 9.84
C TYR A 147 14.83 2.89 11.00
N ILE A 148 15.63 2.02 11.62
CA ILE A 148 16.60 2.37 12.64
C ILE A 148 17.96 1.81 12.25
N GLY A 149 19.01 2.58 12.46
CA GLY A 149 20.39 2.18 12.16
C GLY A 149 21.36 2.74 13.18
N TRP A 150 22.57 2.21 13.16
CA TRP A 150 23.64 2.58 14.08
C TRP A 150 24.87 3.02 13.28
N GLY A 151 25.29 4.25 13.52
CA GLY A 151 26.55 4.80 12.98
C GLY A 151 27.78 4.13 13.60
N SER A 152 28.91 4.22 12.93
CA SER A 152 30.20 3.71 13.45
C SER A 152 30.68 4.44 14.71
N ASP A 153 30.19 5.63 14.96
CA ASP A 153 30.40 6.43 16.17
C ASP A 153 29.45 6.10 17.33
N GLY A 154 28.51 5.14 17.13
CA GLY A 154 27.49 4.75 18.09
C GLY A 154 26.20 5.60 18.02
N ALA A 155 26.13 6.60 17.15
CA ALA A 155 24.92 7.39 16.93
C ALA A 155 23.76 6.51 16.45
N VAL A 156 22.56 6.79 16.95
CA VAL A 156 21.32 6.14 16.48
C VAL A 156 20.69 6.99 15.40
N TRP A 157 20.45 6.37 14.26
CA TRP A 157 19.81 6.98 13.09
C TRP A 157 18.40 6.40 12.93
N ILE A 158 17.42 7.26 12.78
CA ILE A 158 16.02 6.85 12.58
C ILE A 158 15.48 7.62 11.38
N ALA A 159 14.98 6.92 10.36
CA ALA A 159 14.53 7.55 9.12
C ALA A 159 13.26 6.89 8.55
N SER A 160 12.45 7.66 7.85
CA SER A 160 11.27 7.13 7.13
C SER A 160 11.64 6.12 6.05
N GLU A 161 12.78 6.29 5.40
CA GLU A 161 13.26 5.42 4.32
C GLU A 161 14.75 5.13 4.50
N MET A 162 15.18 3.91 4.12
CA MET A 162 16.56 3.49 4.35
C MET A 162 17.59 4.28 3.53
N LYS A 163 17.18 4.83 2.37
CA LYS A 163 18.04 5.70 1.55
C LYS A 163 18.59 6.92 2.28
N ALA A 164 17.94 7.31 3.39
CA ALA A 164 18.38 8.45 4.19
C ALA A 164 19.45 8.08 5.25
N LEU A 165 19.73 6.78 5.49
CA LEU A 165 20.67 6.34 6.52
C LEU A 165 21.67 5.26 6.06
N HIS A 166 21.43 4.56 4.95
CA HIS A 166 22.19 3.37 4.56
C HIS A 166 23.69 3.62 4.30
N ASP A 167 24.09 4.83 3.92
CA ASP A 167 25.51 5.17 3.71
C ASP A 167 26.26 5.42 5.02
N ASP A 168 25.55 5.82 6.08
CA ASP A 168 26.11 6.25 7.36
C ASP A 168 25.99 5.18 8.45
N CYS A 169 25.15 4.16 8.20
CA CYS A 169 24.89 3.07 9.15
C CYS A 169 25.39 1.73 8.60
N PRO A 170 26.50 1.19 9.13
CA PRO A 170 26.93 -0.17 8.78
C PRO A 170 25.87 -1.24 9.08
N LYS A 171 25.04 -1.01 10.11
CA LYS A 171 23.92 -1.85 10.48
C LYS A 171 22.64 -1.02 10.58
N PHE A 172 21.58 -1.49 9.96
CA PHE A 172 20.24 -0.92 10.10
C PHE A 172 19.18 -2.00 9.86
N GLU A 173 17.97 -1.74 10.33
CA GLU A 173 16.84 -2.66 10.22
C GLU A 173 15.51 -1.91 10.10
N LEU A 174 14.45 -2.63 9.73
CA LEU A 174 13.08 -2.12 9.81
C LEU A 174 12.70 -1.87 11.27
N PHE A 175 12.19 -0.68 11.57
CA PHE A 175 11.59 -0.41 12.86
C PHE A 175 10.28 -1.20 12.97
N PRO A 176 10.12 -2.10 13.97
CA PRO A 176 8.98 -3.00 14.00
C PRO A 176 7.65 -2.25 14.27
N PRO A 177 6.54 -2.65 13.58
CA PRO A 177 5.21 -2.09 13.83
C PRO A 177 4.76 -2.29 15.27
N GLY A 178 3.98 -1.33 15.80
CA GLY A 178 3.44 -1.43 17.16
C GLY A 178 4.50 -1.38 18.26
N HIS A 179 5.70 -0.88 17.96
CA HIS A 179 6.78 -0.73 18.93
C HIS A 179 7.16 0.73 19.14
N LEU A 180 7.76 0.97 20.28
CA LEU A 180 8.56 2.16 20.54
C LEU A 180 10.00 1.75 20.86
N TYR A 181 10.94 2.65 20.59
CA TYR A 181 12.33 2.57 21.00
C TYR A 181 12.61 3.69 22.00
N SER A 182 13.24 3.39 23.11
CA SER A 182 13.54 4.34 24.18
C SER A 182 15.02 4.28 24.54
N SER A 183 15.69 5.43 24.53
CA SER A 183 17.05 5.55 25.03
C SER A 183 17.15 5.38 26.55
N ALA A 184 16.13 5.84 27.30
CA ALA A 184 16.03 5.66 28.75
C ALA A 184 15.61 4.24 29.13
N GLY A 185 14.74 3.62 28.34
CA GLY A 185 14.23 2.26 28.55
C GLY A 185 15.11 1.13 28.01
N GLY A 186 16.24 1.47 27.37
CA GLY A 186 17.23 0.50 26.90
C GLY A 186 16.86 -0.25 25.62
N GLY A 187 16.01 0.30 24.74
CA GLY A 187 15.73 -0.30 23.44
C GLY A 187 14.26 -0.43 23.09
N PHE A 188 13.92 -1.46 22.34
CA PHE A 188 12.57 -1.70 21.85
C PHE A 188 11.60 -2.20 22.92
N ARG A 189 10.38 -1.65 22.90
CA ARG A 189 9.24 -2.11 23.69
C ARG A 189 7.99 -2.13 22.82
N ARG A 190 7.24 -3.24 22.83
CA ARG A 190 5.95 -3.34 22.14
C ARG A 190 4.89 -2.56 22.93
N TRP A 191 4.17 -1.67 22.26
CA TRP A 191 3.07 -0.91 22.82
C TRP A 191 1.70 -1.37 22.30
N TYR A 192 1.65 -2.04 21.12
CA TYR A 192 0.43 -2.60 20.55
C TYR A 192 0.51 -4.13 20.56
N ASN A 193 -0.36 -4.76 21.32
CA ASN A 193 -0.40 -6.21 21.48
C ASN A 193 -1.84 -6.73 21.50
N PRO A 194 -2.55 -6.76 20.34
CA PRO A 194 -3.93 -7.21 20.25
C PRO A 194 -4.06 -8.72 20.47
N GLY A 195 -5.26 -9.17 20.89
CA GLY A 195 -5.53 -10.58 21.19
C GLY A 195 -5.26 -11.53 20.02
N TRP A 196 -5.53 -11.11 18.79
CA TRP A 196 -5.31 -11.93 17.60
C TRP A 196 -3.83 -12.24 17.29
N PHE A 197 -2.86 -11.55 17.93
CA PHE A 197 -1.44 -11.92 17.83
C PHE A 197 -1.12 -13.32 18.35
N ALA A 198 -1.94 -13.83 19.27
CA ALA A 198 -1.81 -15.19 19.80
C ALA A 198 -2.29 -16.26 18.82
N GLU A 199 -2.89 -15.87 17.66
CA GLU A 199 -3.41 -16.76 16.63
C GLU A 199 -4.47 -17.76 17.14
N LEU A 200 -5.07 -17.47 18.29
CA LEU A 200 -6.20 -18.24 18.81
C LEU A 200 -7.44 -17.95 17.97
N VAL A 201 -8.11 -19.01 17.54
CA VAL A 201 -9.32 -18.89 16.69
C VAL A 201 -10.42 -18.20 17.48
N PRO A 202 -10.89 -17.03 17.03
CA PRO A 202 -11.98 -16.34 17.71
C PRO A 202 -13.33 -17.02 17.42
N ALA A 203 -14.31 -16.77 18.30
CA ALA A 203 -15.65 -17.35 18.19
C ALA A 203 -16.77 -16.29 18.19
N THR A 204 -16.44 -15.01 17.94
CA THR A 204 -17.46 -13.96 17.88
C THR A 204 -18.31 -14.14 16.64
N PRO A 205 -19.65 -14.26 16.76
CA PRO A 205 -20.52 -14.40 15.61
C PRO A 205 -20.44 -13.19 14.69
N TYR A 206 -20.62 -13.42 13.39
CA TYR A 206 -20.69 -12.36 12.40
C TYR A 206 -21.93 -11.48 12.64
N GLN A 207 -21.73 -10.17 12.68
CA GLN A 207 -22.75 -9.15 12.82
C GLN A 207 -22.57 -8.10 11.71
N PRO A 208 -23.40 -8.13 10.66
CA PRO A 208 -23.23 -7.26 9.47
C PRO A 208 -23.15 -5.78 9.82
N LEU A 209 -24.04 -5.30 10.69
CA LEU A 209 -24.09 -3.88 11.07
C LEU A 209 -22.85 -3.45 11.86
N VAL A 210 -22.33 -4.29 12.76
CA VAL A 210 -21.09 -3.99 13.52
C VAL A 210 -19.90 -3.83 12.58
N LEU A 211 -19.79 -4.71 11.58
CA LEU A 211 -18.73 -4.65 10.59
C LEU A 211 -18.87 -3.40 9.70
N ARG A 212 -20.09 -3.11 9.23
CA ARG A 212 -20.41 -1.91 8.42
C ARG A 212 -20.05 -0.64 9.17
N GLU A 213 -20.57 -0.46 10.39
CA GLU A 213 -20.31 0.72 11.20
C GLU A 213 -18.83 0.93 11.52
N ALA A 214 -18.11 -0.14 11.84
CA ALA A 214 -16.67 -0.07 12.08
C ALA A 214 -15.91 0.42 10.84
N PHE A 215 -16.29 -0.06 9.66
CA PHE A 215 -15.69 0.37 8.40
C PHE A 215 -16.05 1.82 8.04
N GLU A 216 -17.31 2.22 8.18
CA GLU A 216 -17.73 3.61 7.97
C GLU A 216 -16.98 4.57 8.88
N LYS A 217 -16.88 4.26 10.18
CA LYS A 217 -16.07 5.05 11.14
C LYS A 217 -14.61 5.14 10.70
N ALA A 218 -14.03 4.04 10.21
CA ALA A 218 -12.66 4.01 9.72
C ALA A 218 -12.45 4.91 8.49
N VAL A 219 -13.41 4.97 7.57
CA VAL A 219 -13.38 5.88 6.42
C VAL A 219 -13.56 7.33 6.89
N ILE A 220 -14.61 7.61 7.67
CA ILE A 220 -14.98 8.97 8.10
C ILE A 220 -13.81 9.67 8.83
N LYS A 221 -13.17 9.00 9.79
CA LYS A 221 -12.03 9.60 10.51
C LYS A 221 -10.87 9.98 9.58
N ARG A 222 -10.71 9.29 8.43
CA ARG A 222 -9.69 9.56 7.42
C ARG A 222 -10.04 10.68 6.43
N LEU A 223 -11.24 11.24 6.54
CA LEU A 223 -11.63 12.44 5.76
C LEU A 223 -11.10 13.75 6.38
N MET A 224 -10.34 13.66 7.46
CA MET A 224 -9.66 14.79 8.11
C MET A 224 -8.57 15.35 7.19
N THR A 225 -8.84 16.44 6.49
CA THR A 225 -7.90 17.09 5.58
C THR A 225 -8.22 18.57 5.40
N ASP A 226 -7.20 19.39 5.12
CA ASP A 226 -7.31 20.81 4.77
C ASP A 226 -6.87 21.07 3.32
N VAL A 227 -6.72 20.01 2.52
CA VAL A 227 -6.29 20.09 1.11
C VAL A 227 -7.20 19.23 0.21
N PRO A 228 -7.21 19.47 -1.12
CA PRO A 228 -7.95 18.63 -2.06
C PRO A 228 -7.53 17.16 -1.97
N PHE A 229 -8.52 16.27 -2.03
CA PHE A 229 -8.32 14.83 -1.94
C PHE A 229 -9.21 14.04 -2.91
N GLY A 230 -8.96 12.75 -3.03
CA GLY A 230 -9.78 11.85 -3.82
C GLY A 230 -9.67 10.41 -3.38
N VAL A 231 -10.13 9.47 -4.21
CA VAL A 231 -10.12 8.05 -3.94
C VAL A 231 -9.46 7.28 -5.08
N LEU A 232 -8.68 6.26 -4.78
CA LEU A 232 -8.23 5.28 -5.76
C LEU A 232 -9.37 4.30 -6.01
N LEU A 233 -9.75 4.11 -7.28
CA LEU A 233 -10.94 3.36 -7.66
C LEU A 233 -10.64 2.38 -8.80
N SER A 234 -10.46 1.10 -8.48
CA SER A 234 -10.24 0.03 -9.45
C SER A 234 -11.53 -0.67 -9.91
N GLY A 235 -12.67 -0.32 -9.32
CA GLY A 235 -13.94 -1.03 -9.54
C GLY A 235 -13.99 -2.43 -8.88
N GLY A 236 -12.99 -2.79 -8.10
CA GLY A 236 -13.05 -3.92 -7.17
C GLY A 236 -13.84 -3.57 -5.91
N LEU A 237 -14.29 -4.57 -5.15
CA LEU A 237 -15.10 -4.41 -3.95
C LEU A 237 -14.53 -3.35 -2.99
N ASP A 238 -13.27 -3.48 -2.63
CA ASP A 238 -12.64 -2.71 -1.55
C ASP A 238 -12.54 -1.23 -1.87
N SER A 239 -11.96 -0.90 -3.02
CA SER A 239 -11.84 0.48 -3.49
C SER A 239 -13.19 1.13 -3.73
N SER A 240 -14.16 0.36 -4.22
CA SER A 240 -15.52 0.84 -4.48
C SER A 240 -16.29 1.12 -3.18
N LEU A 241 -16.15 0.29 -2.14
CA LEU A 241 -16.73 0.57 -0.82
C LEU A 241 -16.10 1.79 -0.16
N VAL A 242 -14.76 1.95 -0.23
CA VAL A 242 -14.10 3.18 0.24
C VAL A 242 -14.66 4.41 -0.47
N ALA A 243 -14.80 4.35 -1.80
CA ALA A 243 -15.33 5.47 -2.60
C ALA A 243 -16.80 5.78 -2.25
N SER A 244 -17.63 4.74 -2.10
CA SER A 244 -19.06 4.87 -1.79
C SER A 244 -19.28 5.50 -0.41
N VAL A 245 -18.62 4.98 0.63
CA VAL A 245 -18.69 5.55 1.99
C VAL A 245 -18.15 6.98 2.01
N THR A 246 -17.02 7.23 1.33
CA THR A 246 -16.47 8.59 1.21
C THR A 246 -17.49 9.54 0.58
N LYS A 247 -18.14 9.16 -0.53
CA LYS A 247 -19.11 10.01 -1.23
C LYS A 247 -20.32 10.34 -0.35
N ARG A 248 -20.81 9.36 0.41
CA ARG A 248 -21.97 9.54 1.32
C ARG A 248 -21.67 10.56 2.43
N HIS A 249 -20.48 10.51 2.99
CA HIS A 249 -20.08 11.37 4.13
C HIS A 249 -19.31 12.62 3.74
N LEU A 250 -18.99 12.81 2.45
CA LEU A 250 -18.18 13.95 1.98
C LEU A 250 -18.77 15.30 2.40
N ILE A 251 -20.09 15.46 2.27
CA ILE A 251 -20.77 16.74 2.54
C ILE A 251 -20.60 17.24 3.98
N GLU A 252 -20.35 16.34 4.91
CA GLU A 252 -20.18 16.64 6.34
C GLU A 252 -18.76 17.11 6.68
N THR A 253 -17.82 17.02 5.73
CA THR A 253 -16.40 17.27 5.99
C THR A 253 -16.05 18.75 5.88
N GLU A 254 -14.98 19.17 6.59
CA GLU A 254 -14.40 20.50 6.42
C GLU A 254 -13.78 20.67 5.01
N ALA A 255 -13.32 19.58 4.40
CA ALA A 255 -12.83 19.59 3.03
C ALA A 255 -13.93 19.97 2.04
N ALA A 256 -15.14 19.41 2.19
CA ALA A 256 -16.27 19.76 1.33
C ALA A 256 -16.67 21.24 1.44
N LYS A 257 -16.60 21.83 2.63
CA LYS A 257 -16.85 23.24 2.85
C LYS A 257 -15.85 24.16 2.12
N LYS A 258 -14.60 23.69 1.96
CA LYS A 258 -13.50 24.44 1.33
C LYS A 258 -13.38 24.21 -0.17
N PHE A 259 -13.57 22.98 -0.63
CA PHE A 259 -13.23 22.52 -1.97
C PHE A 259 -14.44 22.03 -2.79
N GLY A 260 -15.64 22.04 -2.20
CA GLY A 260 -16.86 21.53 -2.85
C GLY A 260 -17.14 20.06 -2.52
N THR A 261 -18.30 19.60 -2.98
CA THR A 261 -18.83 18.23 -2.71
C THR A 261 -18.54 17.26 -3.84
N GLU A 262 -17.70 17.64 -4.81
CA GLU A 262 -17.30 16.77 -5.90
C GLU A 262 -16.15 15.87 -5.47
N LEU A 263 -16.37 14.55 -5.54
CA LEU A 263 -15.34 13.57 -5.22
C LEU A 263 -14.57 13.19 -6.48
N HIS A 264 -13.27 13.36 -6.46
CA HIS A 264 -12.39 12.87 -7.51
C HIS A 264 -12.05 11.39 -7.30
N SER A 265 -12.15 10.57 -8.34
CA SER A 265 -11.73 9.17 -8.34
C SER A 265 -10.69 8.92 -9.42
N PHE A 266 -9.74 8.04 -9.14
CA PHE A 266 -8.55 7.80 -9.98
C PHE A 266 -8.36 6.32 -10.24
N VAL A 267 -8.09 5.98 -11.50
CA VAL A 267 -7.72 4.62 -11.94
C VAL A 267 -6.56 4.68 -12.92
N VAL A 268 -5.79 3.60 -12.99
CA VAL A 268 -4.71 3.42 -13.97
C VAL A 268 -4.81 2.03 -14.59
N GLY A 269 -4.51 1.93 -15.87
CA GLY A 269 -4.48 0.64 -16.56
C GLY A 269 -3.88 0.75 -17.97
N LEU A 270 -3.57 -0.41 -18.52
CA LEU A 270 -3.32 -0.54 -19.96
C LEU A 270 -4.64 -0.34 -20.71
N GLU A 271 -4.55 -0.01 -21.98
CA GLU A 271 -5.72 0.10 -22.83
C GLU A 271 -6.59 -1.18 -22.75
N ASN A 272 -7.89 -1.01 -22.54
CA ASN A 272 -8.86 -2.09 -22.37
C ASN A 272 -8.73 -2.95 -21.08
N SER A 273 -8.03 -2.48 -20.05
CA SER A 273 -7.93 -3.22 -18.79
C SER A 273 -9.30 -3.44 -18.14
N PRO A 274 -9.51 -4.58 -17.43
CA PRO A 274 -10.78 -4.87 -16.76
C PRO A 274 -11.11 -3.85 -15.66
N ASP A 275 -10.09 -3.32 -14.99
CA ASP A 275 -10.28 -2.35 -13.91
C ASP A 275 -10.76 -0.99 -14.42
N LEU A 276 -10.30 -0.52 -15.59
CA LEU A 276 -10.79 0.73 -16.17
C LEU A 276 -12.31 0.70 -16.40
N LYS A 277 -12.82 -0.41 -16.95
CA LYS A 277 -14.26 -0.57 -17.22
C LYS A 277 -15.08 -0.59 -15.94
N ALA A 278 -14.68 -1.40 -14.96
CA ALA A 278 -15.38 -1.53 -13.69
C ALA A 278 -15.31 -0.23 -12.87
N ALA A 279 -14.17 0.46 -12.89
CA ALA A 279 -14.01 1.75 -12.22
C ALA A 279 -14.92 2.83 -12.82
N ARG A 280 -15.06 2.89 -14.16
CA ARG A 280 -15.96 3.81 -14.84
C ARG A 280 -17.40 3.60 -14.39
N GLU A 281 -17.86 2.35 -14.36
CA GLU A 281 -19.21 2.03 -13.95
C GLU A 281 -19.51 2.44 -12.50
N VAL A 282 -18.57 2.19 -11.58
CA VAL A 282 -18.72 2.63 -10.19
C VAL A 282 -18.67 4.15 -10.09
N ALA A 283 -17.80 4.81 -10.84
CA ALA A 283 -17.68 6.26 -10.86
C ALA A 283 -18.99 6.93 -11.35
N ASP A 284 -19.60 6.40 -12.39
CA ASP A 284 -20.88 6.87 -12.93
C ASP A 284 -22.02 6.66 -11.92
N PHE A 285 -22.05 5.49 -11.25
CA PHE A 285 -23.02 5.20 -10.18
C PHE A 285 -22.90 6.17 -8.99
N LEU A 286 -21.67 6.45 -8.54
CA LEU A 286 -21.41 7.34 -7.40
C LEU A 286 -21.44 8.83 -7.77
N GLY A 287 -21.42 9.19 -9.05
CA GLY A 287 -21.34 10.57 -9.53
C GLY A 287 -20.01 11.22 -9.10
N THR A 288 -18.88 10.58 -9.38
CA THR A 288 -17.54 11.14 -9.12
C THR A 288 -16.95 11.82 -10.36
N ILE A 289 -16.03 12.76 -10.17
CA ILE A 289 -15.18 13.25 -11.25
C ILE A 289 -14.09 12.21 -11.46
N HIS A 290 -14.28 11.36 -12.48
CA HIS A 290 -13.44 10.20 -12.72
C HIS A 290 -12.29 10.51 -13.66
N HIS A 291 -11.07 10.13 -13.25
CA HIS A 291 -9.84 10.28 -14.02
C HIS A 291 -9.25 8.91 -14.37
N GLU A 292 -9.23 8.59 -15.64
CA GLU A 292 -8.58 7.40 -16.18
C GLU A 292 -7.18 7.75 -16.70
N PHE A 293 -6.19 7.02 -16.21
CA PHE A 293 -4.81 7.16 -16.67
C PHE A 293 -4.38 5.90 -17.39
N HIS A 294 -3.79 6.09 -18.55
CA HIS A 294 -3.24 5.01 -19.34
C HIS A 294 -1.71 5.02 -19.26
N PHE A 295 -1.13 3.83 -19.27
CA PHE A 295 0.29 3.61 -19.44
C PHE A 295 0.53 2.47 -20.42
N THR A 296 1.71 2.39 -21.01
CA THR A 296 2.16 1.29 -21.85
C THR A 296 3.07 0.36 -21.05
N VAL A 297 3.25 -0.88 -21.54
CA VAL A 297 4.22 -1.81 -20.94
C VAL A 297 5.62 -1.17 -20.91
N GLN A 298 5.98 -0.39 -21.93
CA GLN A 298 7.28 0.29 -21.98
C GLN A 298 7.40 1.37 -20.90
N ASP A 299 6.35 2.20 -20.69
CA ASP A 299 6.36 3.20 -19.60
C ASP A 299 6.59 2.53 -18.23
N GLY A 300 6.00 1.34 -18.03
CA GLY A 300 6.20 0.57 -16.83
C GLY A 300 7.63 0.03 -16.70
N ILE A 301 8.19 -0.54 -17.76
CA ILE A 301 9.58 -1.03 -17.79
C ILE A 301 10.57 0.10 -17.50
N ASP A 302 10.39 1.26 -18.11
CA ASP A 302 11.26 2.43 -17.93
C ASP A 302 11.22 2.97 -16.49
N ALA A 303 10.11 2.76 -15.77
CA ALA A 303 9.95 3.21 -14.39
C ALA A 303 10.53 2.23 -13.33
N ILE A 304 10.90 0.99 -13.69
CA ILE A 304 11.26 -0.06 -12.70
C ILE A 304 12.41 0.36 -11.79
N GLU A 305 13.45 0.97 -12.32
CA GLU A 305 14.60 1.40 -11.49
C GLU A 305 14.20 2.45 -10.45
N GLU A 306 13.39 3.45 -10.83
CA GLU A 306 12.87 4.45 -9.91
C GLU A 306 11.91 3.82 -8.88
N VAL A 307 11.09 2.87 -9.30
CA VAL A 307 10.18 2.13 -8.41
C VAL A 307 10.97 1.35 -7.36
N ILE A 308 12.03 0.64 -7.75
CA ILE A 308 12.91 -0.08 -6.81
C ILE A 308 13.62 0.91 -5.87
N TYR A 309 14.10 2.04 -6.38
CA TYR A 309 14.72 3.08 -5.56
C TYR A 309 13.77 3.64 -4.52
N HIS A 310 12.52 3.95 -4.90
CA HIS A 310 11.56 4.53 -3.98
C HIS A 310 10.97 3.50 -3.02
N ASN A 311 10.64 2.30 -3.49
CA ASN A 311 10.06 1.25 -2.65
C ASN A 311 11.07 0.54 -1.76
N GLU A 312 12.35 0.56 -2.13
CA GLU A 312 13.43 -0.07 -1.34
C GLU A 312 13.18 -1.57 -1.13
N THR A 313 12.80 -2.28 -2.19
CA THR A 313 12.51 -3.71 -2.20
C THR A 313 12.88 -4.34 -3.53
N TYR A 314 13.10 -5.65 -3.55
CA TYR A 314 13.24 -6.47 -4.75
C TYR A 314 12.16 -7.56 -4.84
N ASP A 315 11.12 -7.50 -4.00
CA ASP A 315 9.99 -8.42 -4.07
C ASP A 315 9.20 -8.26 -5.36
N VAL A 316 9.03 -9.37 -6.10
CA VAL A 316 8.45 -9.36 -7.46
C VAL A 316 7.01 -8.86 -7.46
N THR A 317 6.18 -9.35 -6.55
CA THR A 317 4.76 -8.95 -6.45
C THR A 317 4.62 -7.48 -6.11
N THR A 318 5.43 -7.01 -5.17
CA THR A 318 5.44 -5.61 -4.76
C THR A 318 5.82 -4.69 -5.91
N ILE A 319 6.87 -5.02 -6.69
CA ILE A 319 7.31 -4.19 -7.82
C ILE A 319 6.27 -4.17 -8.94
N ARG A 320 5.70 -5.34 -9.31
CA ARG A 320 4.64 -5.44 -10.33
C ARG A 320 3.46 -4.54 -10.03
N ALA A 321 3.02 -4.49 -8.77
CA ALA A 321 1.90 -3.67 -8.33
C ALA A 321 2.29 -2.21 -8.05
N SER A 322 3.51 -1.95 -7.60
CA SER A 322 3.98 -0.58 -7.33
C SER A 322 4.14 0.26 -8.59
N THR A 323 4.53 -0.35 -9.70
CA THR A 323 4.83 0.40 -10.94
C THR A 323 3.61 1.16 -11.47
N PRO A 324 2.44 0.55 -11.69
CA PRO A 324 1.26 1.31 -12.11
C PRO A 324 0.80 2.33 -11.05
N MET A 325 0.94 2.01 -9.75
CA MET A 325 0.60 2.96 -8.68
C MET A 325 1.53 4.17 -8.66
N PHE A 326 2.83 3.98 -8.90
CA PHE A 326 3.83 5.04 -9.04
C PHE A 326 3.52 5.97 -10.21
N LEU A 327 3.19 5.41 -11.37
CA LEU A 327 2.81 6.17 -12.57
C LEU A 327 1.51 6.95 -12.36
N MET A 328 0.51 6.35 -11.72
CA MET A 328 -0.76 7.00 -11.34
C MET A 328 -0.53 8.16 -10.37
N ALA A 329 0.26 7.95 -9.34
CA ALA A 329 0.54 8.97 -8.31
C ALA A 329 1.14 10.25 -8.92
N ARG A 330 2.03 10.12 -9.92
CA ARG A 330 2.58 11.24 -10.69
C ARG A 330 1.48 12.08 -11.36
N LYS A 331 0.49 11.41 -11.96
CA LYS A 331 -0.63 12.08 -12.64
C LYS A 331 -1.58 12.75 -11.65
N ILE A 332 -1.89 12.08 -10.53
CA ILE A 332 -2.72 12.63 -9.45
C ILE A 332 -2.06 13.89 -8.87
N LYS A 333 -0.75 13.85 -8.62
CA LYS A 333 0.01 15.02 -8.13
C LYS A 333 -0.07 16.20 -9.09
N ALA A 334 -0.01 15.96 -10.39
CA ALA A 334 -0.11 17.00 -11.42
C ALA A 334 -1.48 17.70 -11.43
N LEU A 335 -2.54 17.05 -10.92
CA LEU A 335 -3.87 17.66 -10.72
C LEU A 335 -3.97 18.47 -9.42
N GLY A 336 -2.90 18.58 -8.63
CA GLY A 336 -2.89 19.34 -7.37
C GLY A 336 -3.45 18.58 -6.17
N VAL A 337 -3.81 17.32 -6.31
CA VAL A 337 -4.29 16.48 -5.21
C VAL A 337 -3.11 16.03 -4.35
N LYS A 338 -3.25 16.11 -3.02
CA LYS A 338 -2.20 15.75 -2.05
C LYS A 338 -2.51 14.51 -1.23
N MET A 339 -3.77 14.05 -1.21
CA MET A 339 -4.20 12.91 -0.41
C MET A 339 -5.23 12.07 -1.17
N VAL A 340 -5.14 10.75 -1.04
CA VAL A 340 -6.11 9.79 -1.56
C VAL A 340 -6.44 8.71 -0.54
N LEU A 341 -7.66 8.17 -0.60
CA LEU A 341 -8.04 6.96 0.13
C LEU A 341 -7.89 5.75 -0.78
N SER A 342 -7.50 4.61 -0.21
CA SER A 342 -7.28 3.34 -0.90
C SER A 342 -7.93 2.16 -0.18
N GLY A 343 -8.28 1.11 -0.92
CA GLY A 343 -8.84 -0.14 -0.40
C GLY A 343 -7.81 -1.15 0.11
N GLU A 344 -6.55 -0.76 0.30
CA GLU A 344 -5.48 -1.67 0.76
C GLU A 344 -5.75 -2.26 2.16
N GLY A 345 -5.33 -3.50 2.37
CA GLY A 345 -5.43 -4.22 3.64
C GLY A 345 -6.68 -5.09 3.81
N SER A 346 -7.66 -4.96 2.91
CA SER A 346 -8.91 -5.73 2.96
C SER A 346 -8.67 -7.23 2.70
N ASP A 347 -7.86 -7.55 1.71
CA ASP A 347 -7.59 -8.94 1.31
C ASP A 347 -6.91 -9.74 2.41
N GLU A 348 -6.01 -9.12 3.16
CA GLU A 348 -5.27 -9.73 4.26
C GLU A 348 -6.15 -9.99 5.49
N LEU A 349 -7.05 -9.06 5.80
CA LEU A 349 -7.94 -9.16 6.95
C LEU A 349 -9.09 -10.14 6.75
N LEU A 350 -9.58 -10.24 5.51
CA LEU A 350 -10.83 -10.90 5.19
C LEU A 350 -10.67 -12.12 4.28
N GLY A 351 -9.41 -12.52 3.98
CA GLY A 351 -9.13 -13.65 3.10
C GLY A 351 -9.59 -13.42 1.66
N GLY A 352 -9.30 -12.22 1.11
CA GLY A 352 -9.79 -11.84 -0.21
C GLY A 352 -9.01 -12.42 -1.38
N TYR A 353 -7.78 -12.89 -1.19
CA TYR A 353 -7.01 -13.53 -2.25
C TYR A 353 -7.56 -14.91 -2.59
N LEU A 354 -7.61 -15.26 -3.88
CA LEU A 354 -8.24 -16.51 -4.34
C LEU A 354 -7.62 -17.78 -3.76
N TYR A 355 -6.37 -17.76 -3.32
CA TYR A 355 -5.78 -18.92 -2.67
C TYR A 355 -6.44 -19.28 -1.32
N PHE A 356 -7.10 -18.34 -0.65
CA PHE A 356 -7.88 -18.60 0.56
C PHE A 356 -9.07 -19.54 0.32
N HIS A 357 -9.52 -19.71 -0.94
CA HIS A 357 -10.52 -20.73 -1.30
C HIS A 357 -10.05 -22.16 -0.98
N PHE A 358 -8.74 -22.36 -0.87
CA PHE A 358 -8.12 -23.65 -0.58
C PHE A 358 -7.69 -23.82 0.87
N ALA A 359 -8.06 -22.87 1.76
CA ALA A 359 -7.77 -23.01 3.18
C ALA A 359 -8.46 -24.28 3.73
N PRO A 360 -7.71 -25.22 4.36
CA PRO A 360 -8.25 -26.53 4.71
C PRO A 360 -9.29 -26.49 5.84
N ASN A 361 -9.24 -25.43 6.67
CA ASN A 361 -10.15 -25.19 7.79
C ASN A 361 -10.03 -23.75 8.30
N LYS A 362 -10.88 -23.34 9.21
CA LYS A 362 -10.91 -22.01 9.78
C LYS A 362 -9.67 -21.66 10.63
N GLU A 363 -9.03 -22.66 11.22
CA GLU A 363 -7.81 -22.51 12.01
C GLU A 363 -6.65 -22.06 11.12
N GLU A 364 -6.42 -22.74 10.00
CA GLU A 364 -5.36 -22.38 9.04
C GLU A 364 -5.67 -21.07 8.32
N PHE A 365 -6.95 -20.83 7.99
CA PHE A 365 -7.39 -19.54 7.45
C PHE A 365 -7.04 -18.40 8.42
N HIS A 366 -7.37 -18.52 9.70
CA HIS A 366 -7.10 -17.50 10.71
C HIS A 366 -5.59 -17.28 10.92
N LYS A 367 -4.82 -18.34 11.02
CA LYS A 367 -3.35 -18.24 11.12
C LYS A 367 -2.76 -17.50 9.92
N GLU A 368 -3.26 -17.79 8.72
CA GLU A 368 -2.78 -17.12 7.50
C GLU A 368 -3.13 -15.62 7.51
N THR A 369 -4.37 -15.25 7.87
CA THR A 369 -4.74 -13.82 8.02
C THR A 369 -3.86 -13.12 9.06
N CYS A 370 -3.60 -13.75 10.21
CA CYS A 370 -2.68 -13.21 11.22
C CYS A 370 -1.26 -13.00 10.66
N ARG A 371 -0.71 -13.99 9.95
CA ARG A 371 0.62 -13.89 9.30
C ARG A 371 0.66 -12.75 8.29
N LYS A 372 -0.37 -12.63 7.45
CA LYS A 372 -0.47 -11.57 6.43
C LYS A 372 -0.51 -10.18 7.05
N VAL A 373 -1.38 -9.97 8.04
CA VAL A 373 -1.51 -8.65 8.69
C VAL A 373 -0.24 -8.26 9.45
N LYS A 374 0.41 -9.21 10.15
CA LYS A 374 1.69 -8.97 10.83
C LYS A 374 2.81 -8.54 9.86
N ALA A 375 2.83 -9.09 8.65
CA ALA A 375 3.86 -8.82 7.64
C ALA A 375 3.51 -7.68 6.67
N LEU A 376 2.31 -7.13 6.73
CA LEU A 376 1.75 -6.22 5.73
C LEU A 376 2.60 -4.96 5.50
N HIS A 377 3.32 -4.51 6.51
CA HIS A 377 4.25 -3.38 6.46
C HIS A 377 5.44 -3.58 5.50
N GLN A 378 5.72 -4.81 5.08
CA GLN A 378 6.81 -5.15 4.15
C GLN A 378 6.30 -5.37 2.70
N TYR A 379 4.97 -5.39 2.49
CA TYR A 379 4.32 -5.65 1.20
C TYR A 379 3.36 -4.51 0.82
N ASP A 380 2.07 -4.67 1.05
CA ASP A 380 1.05 -3.74 0.54
C ASP A 380 1.08 -2.36 1.22
N CYS A 381 1.36 -2.29 2.53
CA CYS A 381 1.59 -0.99 3.20
C CYS A 381 2.82 -0.28 2.63
N LEU A 382 3.93 -1.02 2.46
CA LEU A 382 5.16 -0.47 1.90
C LEU A 382 4.92 0.05 0.49
N ARG A 383 4.29 -0.75 -0.37
CA ARG A 383 3.90 -0.39 -1.73
C ARG A 383 3.03 0.86 -1.75
N ALA A 384 1.88 0.81 -1.08
CA ALA A 384 0.92 1.92 -1.08
C ALA A 384 1.55 3.22 -0.57
N ASN A 385 2.33 3.16 0.51
CA ASN A 385 3.00 4.32 1.07
C ASN A 385 4.11 4.86 0.17
N LYS A 386 5.09 4.01 -0.22
CA LYS A 386 6.30 4.49 -0.89
C LYS A 386 6.08 4.83 -2.37
N ALA A 387 5.24 4.05 -3.10
CA ALA A 387 4.96 4.35 -4.50
C ALA A 387 4.21 5.68 -4.66
N THR A 388 3.30 6.02 -3.74
CA THR A 388 2.57 7.28 -3.79
C THR A 388 3.39 8.45 -3.27
N SER A 389 4.11 8.27 -2.16
CA SER A 389 4.94 9.33 -1.59
C SER A 389 6.18 9.68 -2.43
N ALA A 390 6.57 8.83 -3.38
CA ALA A 390 7.56 9.17 -4.41
C ALA A 390 7.21 10.47 -5.16
N TRP A 391 5.93 10.80 -5.22
CA TRP A 391 5.41 12.03 -5.85
C TRP A 391 4.79 13.01 -4.85
N GLY A 392 5.01 12.84 -3.55
CA GLY A 392 4.41 13.68 -2.52
C GLY A 392 2.87 13.57 -2.51
N LEU A 393 2.36 12.36 -2.59
CA LEU A 393 0.95 12.03 -2.48
C LEU A 393 0.75 11.14 -1.24
N GLU A 394 -0.14 11.54 -0.33
CA GLU A 394 -0.51 10.76 0.85
C GLU A 394 -1.59 9.74 0.51
N VAL A 395 -1.38 8.47 0.91
CA VAL A 395 -2.41 7.43 0.85
C VAL A 395 -2.92 7.11 2.25
N ARG A 396 -4.23 7.01 2.41
CA ARG A 396 -4.92 6.57 3.62
C ARG A 396 -5.65 5.25 3.40
N VAL A 397 -5.56 4.36 4.37
CA VAL A 397 -5.99 2.96 4.25
C VAL A 397 -7.02 2.62 5.35
N PRO A 398 -8.33 2.82 5.10
CA PRO A 398 -9.37 2.62 6.10
C PRO A 398 -9.44 1.19 6.65
N PHE A 399 -9.20 0.18 5.83
CA PHE A 399 -9.20 -1.22 6.28
C PHE A 399 -8.13 -1.51 7.35
N LEU A 400 -7.10 -0.69 7.46
CA LEU A 400 -6.04 -0.82 8.48
C LEU A 400 -6.28 0.08 9.70
N ASP A 401 -7.52 0.45 9.95
CA ASP A 401 -7.94 1.08 11.19
C ASP A 401 -7.90 0.10 12.37
N LYS A 402 -7.35 0.52 13.54
CA LYS A 402 -7.22 -0.37 14.70
C LYS A 402 -8.57 -0.96 15.15
N GLU A 403 -9.62 -0.16 15.18
CA GLU A 403 -10.96 -0.61 15.61
C GLU A 403 -11.56 -1.56 14.57
N PHE A 404 -11.41 -1.25 13.28
CA PHE A 404 -11.87 -2.13 12.22
C PHE A 404 -11.11 -3.47 12.21
N ILE A 405 -9.78 -3.44 12.36
CA ILE A 405 -8.96 -4.65 12.48
C ILE A 405 -9.44 -5.52 13.64
N GLU A 406 -9.71 -4.92 14.80
CA GLU A 406 -10.18 -5.67 15.97
C GLU A 406 -11.53 -6.35 15.70
N VAL A 407 -12.48 -5.64 15.09
CA VAL A 407 -13.77 -6.22 14.70
C VAL A 407 -13.58 -7.37 13.69
N ALA A 408 -12.76 -7.15 12.66
CA ALA A 408 -12.53 -8.14 11.62
C ALA A 408 -11.77 -9.38 12.13
N MET A 409 -10.79 -9.21 13.02
CA MET A 409 -9.94 -10.29 13.52
C MET A 409 -10.55 -11.04 14.72
N SER A 410 -11.52 -10.46 15.43
CA SER A 410 -12.27 -11.16 16.50
C SER A 410 -13.48 -11.95 15.99
N MET A 411 -13.85 -11.80 14.73
CA MET A 411 -14.93 -12.58 14.11
C MET A 411 -14.51 -14.04 13.89
N ASP A 412 -15.43 -15.00 14.18
CA ASP A 412 -15.20 -16.42 13.86
C ASP A 412 -14.85 -16.57 12.37
N PRO A 413 -13.67 -17.12 12.04
CA PRO A 413 -13.20 -17.23 10.65
C PRO A 413 -14.11 -18.11 9.77
N GLU A 414 -14.96 -18.95 10.35
CA GLU A 414 -15.97 -19.73 9.65
C GLU A 414 -16.83 -18.87 8.70
N TRP A 415 -17.13 -17.61 9.10
CA TRP A 415 -17.89 -16.68 8.28
C TRP A 415 -17.09 -16.10 7.10
N LYS A 416 -15.78 -16.21 7.12
CA LYS A 416 -14.89 -15.70 6.07
C LYS A 416 -14.48 -16.77 5.06
N LEU A 417 -14.70 -18.05 5.38
CA LEU A 417 -14.36 -19.17 4.49
C LEU A 417 -15.17 -19.09 3.18
N TYR A 418 -14.50 -19.47 2.10
CA TYR A 418 -15.16 -19.74 0.83
C TYR A 418 -16.04 -21.00 0.97
N ASP A 419 -17.33 -20.87 0.65
CA ASP A 419 -18.30 -21.98 0.72
C ASP A 419 -19.31 -21.80 -0.43
N PRO A 420 -19.05 -22.40 -1.60
CA PRO A 420 -19.92 -22.28 -2.76
C PRO A 420 -21.28 -22.95 -2.56
N ASP A 421 -21.43 -23.91 -1.66
CA ASP A 421 -22.72 -24.56 -1.35
C ASP A 421 -23.65 -23.64 -0.56
N GLN A 422 -23.11 -22.59 0.07
CA GLN A 422 -23.84 -21.54 0.77
C GLN A 422 -23.77 -20.18 0.03
N ASP A 423 -23.40 -20.14 -1.23
CA ASP A 423 -23.19 -18.92 -2.03
C ASP A 423 -22.19 -17.92 -1.38
N ARG A 424 -21.22 -18.42 -0.60
CA ARG A 424 -20.18 -17.59 0.02
C ARG A 424 -18.94 -17.56 -0.85
N ILE A 425 -18.73 -16.43 -1.52
CA ILE A 425 -17.50 -16.11 -2.23
C ILE A 425 -16.50 -15.39 -1.29
N GLU A 426 -15.28 -15.11 -1.77
CA GLU A 426 -14.28 -14.36 -0.98
C GLU A 426 -14.86 -13.03 -0.48
N LYS A 427 -14.51 -12.67 0.77
CA LYS A 427 -15.01 -11.46 1.46
C LYS A 427 -16.54 -11.40 1.62
N TRP A 428 -17.22 -12.54 1.64
CA TRP A 428 -18.67 -12.59 1.77
C TRP A 428 -19.20 -11.70 2.91
N VAL A 429 -18.51 -11.66 4.04
CA VAL A 429 -18.88 -10.84 5.21
C VAL A 429 -18.96 -9.34 4.88
N MET A 430 -18.03 -8.81 4.06
CA MET A 430 -18.08 -7.42 3.61
C MET A 430 -19.20 -7.21 2.58
N ARG A 431 -19.31 -8.09 1.61
CA ARG A 431 -20.38 -8.00 0.59
C ARG A 431 -21.74 -7.99 1.23
N LYS A 432 -22.00 -8.90 2.18
CA LYS A 432 -23.26 -9.00 2.90
C LYS A 432 -23.51 -7.82 3.83
N ALA A 433 -22.49 -7.28 4.47
CA ALA A 433 -22.61 -6.08 5.31
C ALA A 433 -23.08 -4.84 4.53
N PHE A 434 -22.73 -4.75 3.23
CA PHE A 434 -23.04 -3.62 2.36
C PHE A 434 -24.07 -3.94 1.26
N ASP A 435 -24.73 -5.12 1.32
CA ASP A 435 -25.82 -5.50 0.43
C ASP A 435 -27.16 -4.90 0.94
N ASP A 436 -27.35 -3.63 0.67
CA ASP A 436 -28.51 -2.84 1.05
C ASP A 436 -29.39 -2.60 -0.19
N GLU A 437 -30.63 -3.07 -0.18
CA GLU A 437 -31.53 -2.98 -1.32
C GLU A 437 -32.27 -1.64 -1.39
N GLU A 438 -32.45 -0.97 -0.26
CA GLU A 438 -33.15 0.32 -0.19
C GLU A 438 -32.22 1.47 -0.57
N GLU A 439 -30.99 1.45 -0.04
CA GLU A 439 -29.95 2.45 -0.30
C GLU A 439 -28.64 1.78 -0.74
N PRO A 440 -28.56 1.24 -1.96
CA PRO A 440 -27.41 0.45 -2.39
C PRO A 440 -26.10 1.25 -2.37
N TYR A 441 -25.08 0.69 -1.74
CA TYR A 441 -23.74 1.27 -1.71
C TYR A 441 -23.02 1.14 -3.06
N LEU A 442 -23.30 0.06 -3.80
CA LEU A 442 -22.71 -0.28 -5.09
C LEU A 442 -23.72 -1.02 -5.97
N PRO A 443 -23.55 -1.02 -7.29
CA PRO A 443 -24.26 -1.95 -8.17
C PRO A 443 -24.04 -3.39 -7.71
N LYS A 444 -25.10 -4.23 -7.69
CA LYS A 444 -25.03 -5.57 -7.10
C LYS A 444 -23.97 -6.47 -7.74
N HIS A 445 -23.77 -6.41 -9.06
CA HIS A 445 -22.74 -7.19 -9.75
C HIS A 445 -21.31 -6.70 -9.46
N ILE A 446 -21.12 -5.42 -9.12
CA ILE A 446 -19.84 -4.89 -8.61
C ILE A 446 -19.62 -5.36 -7.17
N LEU A 447 -20.67 -5.28 -6.32
CA LEU A 447 -20.59 -5.76 -4.94
C LEU A 447 -20.21 -7.25 -4.87
N TYR A 448 -20.59 -8.07 -5.87
CA TYR A 448 -20.30 -9.50 -5.97
C TYR A 448 -19.27 -9.84 -7.07
N ARG A 449 -18.52 -8.85 -7.59
CA ARG A 449 -17.45 -9.08 -8.55
C ARG A 449 -16.32 -9.90 -7.91
N GLN A 450 -15.83 -10.94 -8.62
CA GLN A 450 -14.68 -11.73 -8.18
C GLN A 450 -13.43 -10.86 -8.00
N LYS A 451 -12.57 -11.23 -7.04
CA LYS A 451 -11.31 -10.55 -6.77
C LYS A 451 -10.35 -10.62 -7.95
N GLU A 452 -9.88 -9.46 -8.39
CA GLU A 452 -8.73 -9.29 -9.28
C GLU A 452 -7.53 -8.78 -8.47
N GLN A 453 -6.35 -9.37 -8.68
CA GLN A 453 -5.11 -8.84 -8.12
C GLN A 453 -4.74 -7.56 -8.88
N PHE A 454 -4.29 -6.50 -8.18
CA PHE A 454 -4.06 -5.20 -8.82
C PHE A 454 -3.11 -5.26 -10.01
N SER A 455 -2.00 -6.02 -9.92
CA SER A 455 -1.06 -6.22 -11.02
C SER A 455 -1.64 -6.93 -12.25
N ASP A 456 -2.73 -7.69 -12.08
CA ASP A 456 -3.49 -8.34 -13.16
C ASP A 456 -4.64 -7.44 -13.66
N GLY A 457 -5.34 -6.76 -12.76
CA GLY A 457 -6.46 -5.87 -13.06
C GLY A 457 -6.11 -4.67 -13.93
N VAL A 458 -4.88 -4.15 -13.81
CA VAL A 458 -4.37 -3.06 -14.68
C VAL A 458 -4.14 -3.51 -16.13
N GLY A 459 -4.22 -4.81 -16.41
CA GLY A 459 -4.08 -5.40 -17.74
C GLY A 459 -3.09 -6.56 -17.78
N TYR A 460 -3.55 -7.72 -18.20
CA TYR A 460 -2.77 -8.97 -18.16
C TYR A 460 -1.46 -8.91 -18.94
N SER A 461 -1.40 -8.14 -20.04
CA SER A 461 -0.16 -7.93 -20.80
C SER A 461 0.93 -7.18 -20.04
N TRP A 462 0.64 -6.55 -18.91
CA TRP A 462 1.64 -5.93 -18.04
C TRP A 462 2.66 -6.95 -17.53
N ILE A 463 2.18 -7.99 -16.87
CA ILE A 463 3.05 -9.06 -16.32
C ILE A 463 3.74 -9.84 -17.46
N ASP A 464 3.02 -10.13 -18.54
CA ASP A 464 3.58 -10.86 -19.68
C ASP A 464 4.68 -10.06 -20.37
N GLY A 465 4.51 -8.74 -20.49
CA GLY A 465 5.53 -7.83 -21.01
C GLY A 465 6.78 -7.75 -20.13
N LEU A 466 6.61 -7.70 -18.80
CA LEU A 466 7.73 -7.75 -17.85
C LEU A 466 8.54 -9.04 -17.98
N LYS A 467 7.87 -10.20 -18.06
CA LYS A 467 8.52 -11.49 -18.25
C LYS A 467 9.29 -11.52 -19.57
N ALA A 468 8.66 -11.09 -20.66
CA ALA A 468 9.30 -11.07 -21.99
C ALA A 468 10.53 -10.15 -22.02
N PHE A 469 10.47 -9.00 -21.35
CA PHE A 469 11.60 -8.09 -21.21
C PHE A 469 12.74 -8.72 -20.39
N THR A 470 12.44 -9.26 -19.22
CA THR A 470 13.46 -9.82 -18.33
C THR A 470 14.12 -11.09 -18.89
N GLU A 471 13.40 -11.88 -19.72
CA GLU A 471 13.99 -12.97 -20.51
C GLU A 471 15.12 -12.52 -21.43
N GLN A 472 15.05 -11.30 -21.94
CA GLN A 472 16.10 -10.71 -22.79
C GLN A 472 17.26 -10.12 -21.99
N GLN A 473 17.01 -9.67 -20.75
CA GLN A 473 18.01 -9.00 -19.91
C GLN A 473 18.87 -9.99 -19.11
N VAL A 474 18.31 -11.15 -18.75
CA VAL A 474 18.95 -12.14 -17.89
C VAL A 474 19.16 -13.45 -18.67
N THR A 475 20.43 -13.82 -18.82
CA THR A 475 20.78 -15.06 -19.54
C THR A 475 20.61 -16.31 -18.66
N ASP A 476 20.50 -17.50 -19.27
CA ASP A 476 20.46 -18.75 -18.52
C ASP A 476 21.78 -19.01 -17.76
N GLY A 477 22.90 -18.48 -18.27
CA GLY A 477 24.19 -18.51 -17.57
C GLY A 477 24.16 -17.71 -16.28
N MET A 478 23.53 -16.51 -16.28
CA MET A 478 23.35 -15.71 -15.07
C MET A 478 22.48 -16.45 -14.06
N MET A 479 21.38 -17.09 -14.50
CA MET A 479 20.51 -17.86 -13.62
C MET A 479 21.22 -19.09 -13.00
N LYS A 480 22.07 -19.79 -13.75
CA LYS A 480 22.86 -20.90 -13.21
C LYS A 480 23.80 -20.48 -12.08
N ASN A 481 24.36 -19.27 -12.17
CA ASN A 481 25.28 -18.70 -11.18
C ASN A 481 24.56 -17.86 -10.11
N ALA A 482 23.20 -17.82 -10.09
CA ALA A 482 22.44 -16.97 -9.20
C ALA A 482 22.75 -17.20 -7.70
N VAL A 483 22.99 -18.45 -7.31
CA VAL A 483 23.35 -18.81 -5.92
C VAL A 483 24.69 -18.23 -5.50
N GLU A 484 25.66 -18.14 -6.43
CA GLU A 484 26.98 -17.58 -6.14
C GLU A 484 26.94 -16.04 -6.08
N VAL A 485 26.15 -15.42 -6.99
CA VAL A 485 26.02 -13.95 -7.06
C VAL A 485 25.14 -13.41 -5.95
N PHE A 486 24.03 -14.10 -5.65
CA PHE A 486 23.04 -13.71 -4.64
C PHE A 486 22.77 -14.88 -3.66
N PRO A 487 23.69 -15.17 -2.75
CA PRO A 487 23.55 -16.30 -1.83
C PRO A 487 22.41 -16.14 -0.82
N TYR A 488 22.07 -14.88 -0.46
CA TYR A 488 20.92 -14.56 0.39
C TYR A 488 19.67 -14.37 -0.47
N ASN A 489 18.59 -15.10 -0.18
CA ASN A 489 17.30 -15.02 -0.88
C ASN A 489 17.48 -15.08 -2.41
N THR A 490 18.11 -16.17 -2.88
CA THR A 490 18.50 -16.38 -4.27
C THR A 490 17.30 -16.23 -5.21
N PRO A 491 17.41 -15.44 -6.29
CA PRO A 491 16.34 -15.29 -7.26
C PRO A 491 15.95 -16.61 -7.94
N ILE A 492 14.66 -16.90 -8.00
CA ILE A 492 14.12 -18.16 -8.55
C ILE A 492 13.76 -18.09 -10.04
N ASN A 493 13.68 -16.90 -10.60
CA ASN A 493 13.39 -16.66 -12.02
C ASN A 493 14.11 -15.38 -12.51
N LYS A 494 14.10 -15.14 -13.83
CA LYS A 494 14.81 -14.04 -14.46
C LYS A 494 14.29 -12.67 -14.04
N GLU A 495 13.00 -12.54 -13.78
CA GLU A 495 12.38 -11.31 -13.30
C GLU A 495 12.90 -10.96 -11.88
N ALA A 496 12.87 -11.92 -10.97
CA ALA A 496 13.43 -11.75 -9.63
C ALA A 496 14.93 -11.41 -9.67
N TYR A 497 15.68 -12.04 -10.60
CA TYR A 497 17.10 -11.76 -10.80
C TYR A 497 17.32 -10.31 -11.26
N TYR A 498 16.53 -9.85 -12.22
CA TYR A 498 16.63 -8.49 -12.77
C TYR A 498 16.38 -7.43 -11.69
N TYR A 499 15.32 -7.59 -10.90
CA TYR A 499 15.02 -6.68 -9.80
C TYR A 499 16.10 -6.71 -8.70
N ARG A 500 16.60 -7.91 -8.38
CA ARG A 500 17.67 -8.06 -7.40
C ARG A 500 18.95 -7.36 -7.85
N MET A 501 19.31 -7.46 -9.11
CA MET A 501 20.49 -6.80 -9.68
C MET A 501 20.41 -5.27 -9.56
N ILE A 502 19.23 -4.69 -9.84
CA ILE A 502 19.01 -3.25 -9.68
C ILE A 502 19.09 -2.86 -8.20
N PHE A 503 18.42 -3.62 -7.33
CA PHE A 503 18.41 -3.34 -5.90
C PHE A 503 19.82 -3.34 -5.28
N GLU A 504 20.65 -4.34 -5.58
CA GLU A 504 22.03 -4.44 -5.07
C GLU A 504 22.93 -3.29 -5.55
N ARG A 505 22.69 -2.77 -6.74
CA ARG A 505 23.38 -1.58 -7.24
C ARG A 505 23.01 -0.32 -6.46
N LEU A 506 21.73 -0.19 -6.08
CA LEU A 506 21.20 0.96 -5.34
C LEU A 506 21.48 0.87 -3.83
N TYR A 507 21.43 -0.34 -3.27
CA TYR A 507 21.53 -0.64 -1.85
C TYR A 507 22.45 -1.85 -1.60
N PRO A 508 23.77 -1.68 -1.70
CA PRO A 508 24.72 -2.80 -1.66
C PRO A 508 24.95 -3.39 -0.26
N GLN A 509 24.41 -2.77 0.80
CA GLN A 509 24.63 -3.18 2.18
C GLN A 509 23.87 -4.49 2.50
N GLU A 510 24.46 -5.34 3.33
CA GLU A 510 23.84 -6.56 3.82
C GLU A 510 22.52 -6.27 4.55
N SER A 511 22.52 -5.26 5.42
CA SER A 511 21.32 -4.79 6.13
C SER A 511 20.17 -4.42 5.19
N ALA A 512 20.45 -3.87 4.00
CA ALA A 512 19.42 -3.54 3.02
C ALA A 512 18.71 -4.80 2.49
N ARG A 513 19.47 -5.86 2.18
CA ARG A 513 18.92 -7.14 1.71
C ARG A 513 18.00 -7.77 2.73
N GLU A 514 18.36 -7.68 4.00
CA GLU A 514 17.62 -8.27 5.13
C GLU A 514 16.31 -7.53 5.44
N THR A 515 16.12 -6.30 4.95
CA THR A 515 14.84 -5.58 5.09
C THR A 515 13.74 -6.15 4.18
N VAL A 516 14.10 -6.92 3.15
CA VAL A 516 13.14 -7.54 2.22
C VAL A 516 12.80 -8.96 2.69
N PRO A 517 11.51 -9.33 2.73
CA PRO A 517 11.10 -10.63 3.21
C PRO A 517 11.77 -11.79 2.45
N TRP A 518 12.05 -12.87 3.19
CA TRP A 518 12.63 -14.08 2.64
C TRP A 518 11.64 -14.86 1.78
N GLY A 519 12.12 -15.42 0.68
CA GLY A 519 11.40 -16.32 -0.22
C GLY A 519 10.53 -15.57 -1.24
N PRO A 520 9.99 -16.31 -2.22
CA PRO A 520 9.09 -15.74 -3.21
C PRO A 520 7.70 -15.53 -2.62
N SER A 521 7.11 -14.38 -2.91
CA SER A 521 5.69 -14.12 -2.69
C SER A 521 4.91 -14.64 -3.90
N ILE A 522 4.43 -15.88 -3.83
CA ILE A 522 3.66 -16.51 -4.93
C ILE A 522 2.18 -16.18 -4.75
N ALA A 523 1.60 -15.47 -5.72
CA ALA A 523 0.21 -15.00 -5.72
C ALA A 523 -0.22 -14.37 -4.37
N CYS A 524 0.68 -13.62 -3.75
CA CYS A 524 0.53 -13.01 -2.43
C CYS A 524 0.40 -13.99 -1.25
N SER A 525 0.60 -15.30 -1.47
CA SER A 525 0.53 -16.31 -0.40
C SER A 525 1.81 -16.35 0.45
N THR A 526 1.69 -16.85 1.67
CA THR A 526 2.83 -17.19 2.52
C THR A 526 3.38 -18.60 2.15
N PRO A 527 4.61 -18.96 2.57
CA PRO A 527 5.12 -20.31 2.37
C PRO A 527 4.20 -21.41 2.92
N ALA A 528 3.51 -21.16 4.04
CA ALA A 528 2.55 -22.11 4.61
C ALA A 528 1.32 -22.29 3.71
N ALA A 529 0.79 -21.19 3.16
CA ALA A 529 -0.40 -21.24 2.31
C ALA A 529 -0.12 -21.78 0.88
N ILE A 530 1.12 -21.74 0.42
CA ILE A 530 1.53 -22.40 -0.85
C ILE A 530 1.22 -23.91 -0.81
N GLU A 531 1.32 -24.52 0.36
CA GLU A 531 0.99 -25.94 0.54
C GLU A 531 -0.48 -26.29 0.28
N TRP A 532 -1.38 -25.33 0.37
CA TRP A 532 -2.82 -25.55 0.12
C TRP A 532 -3.14 -25.76 -1.37
N VAL A 533 -2.30 -25.26 -2.27
CA VAL A 533 -2.56 -25.27 -3.71
C VAL A 533 -1.50 -26.08 -4.43
N ALA A 534 -1.83 -27.31 -4.84
CA ALA A 534 -0.89 -28.23 -5.47
C ALA A 534 -0.18 -27.66 -6.70
N GLN A 535 -0.87 -26.82 -7.49
CA GLN A 535 -0.31 -26.17 -8.68
C GLN A 535 0.87 -25.25 -8.34
N TRP A 536 0.89 -24.64 -7.15
CA TRP A 536 1.93 -23.70 -6.76
C TRP A 536 3.21 -24.36 -6.26
N LYS A 537 3.13 -25.61 -5.81
CA LYS A 537 4.33 -26.35 -5.40
C LYS A 537 5.37 -26.48 -6.51
N ALA A 538 4.92 -26.46 -7.77
CA ALA A 538 5.77 -26.54 -8.96
C ALA A 538 5.90 -25.22 -9.73
N SER A 539 5.25 -24.13 -9.27
CA SER A 539 5.22 -22.85 -9.96
C SER A 539 6.19 -21.85 -9.36
N ASN A 540 6.94 -21.17 -10.22
CA ASN A 540 7.78 -20.02 -9.86
C ASN A 540 7.13 -18.69 -10.29
N ASP A 541 5.85 -18.70 -10.69
CA ASP A 541 5.13 -17.51 -11.12
C ASP A 541 4.25 -16.97 -10.01
N PRO A 542 4.48 -15.73 -9.55
CA PRO A 542 3.66 -15.07 -8.53
C PRO A 542 2.29 -14.55 -9.03
N SER A 543 1.90 -14.82 -10.28
CA SER A 543 0.61 -14.37 -10.83
C SER A 543 -0.58 -15.12 -10.23
N GLY A 544 -1.60 -14.37 -9.77
CA GLY A 544 -2.87 -14.93 -9.27
C GLY A 544 -3.69 -15.67 -10.34
N ARG A 545 -3.45 -15.41 -11.63
CA ARG A 545 -4.11 -16.05 -12.78
C ARG A 545 -3.88 -17.56 -12.88
N LEU A 546 -2.83 -18.07 -12.24
CA LEU A 546 -2.53 -19.51 -12.23
C LEU A 546 -3.50 -20.35 -11.39
N ILE A 547 -4.38 -19.72 -10.61
CA ILE A 547 -5.33 -20.44 -9.76
C ILE A 547 -6.55 -20.82 -10.59
N ALA A 548 -6.93 -22.10 -10.57
CA ALA A 548 -8.07 -22.63 -11.35
C ALA A 548 -9.40 -21.93 -11.03
N SER A 549 -9.55 -21.34 -9.85
CA SER A 549 -10.72 -20.55 -9.46
C SER A 549 -10.78 -19.16 -10.10
N HIS A 550 -9.68 -18.70 -10.75
CA HIS A 550 -9.67 -17.40 -11.39
C HIS A 550 -10.38 -17.45 -12.75
N ASN A 551 -11.32 -16.55 -13.01
CA ASN A 551 -12.12 -16.55 -14.25
C ASN A 551 -11.28 -16.45 -15.53
N SER A 552 -10.15 -15.72 -15.50
CA SER A 552 -9.23 -15.61 -16.64
C SER A 552 -8.36 -16.85 -16.89
N ALA A 553 -8.30 -17.78 -15.94
CA ALA A 553 -7.55 -19.05 -16.10
C ALA A 553 -8.36 -20.11 -16.89
N THR A 554 -9.66 -19.89 -17.10
CA THR A 554 -10.50 -20.79 -17.89
C THR A 554 -10.45 -20.42 -19.38
N PRO A 555 -10.17 -21.35 -20.31
CA PRO A 555 -10.01 -21.06 -21.75
C PRO A 555 -11.25 -20.45 -22.45
N ALA A 556 -12.42 -20.44 -21.80
CA ALA A 556 -13.67 -19.98 -22.40
C ALA A 556 -13.83 -18.45 -22.50
N HIS A 557 -12.96 -17.64 -21.89
CA HIS A 557 -13.11 -16.19 -21.83
C HIS A 557 -12.14 -15.36 -22.69
N ALA A 558 -11.32 -16.00 -23.50
CA ALA A 558 -10.48 -15.29 -24.47
C ALA A 558 -11.23 -14.72 -25.70
N GLY A 559 -12.54 -14.79 -25.73
CA GLY A 559 -13.37 -14.18 -26.78
C GLY A 559 -14.80 -14.63 -26.71
N ALA A 560 -15.65 -13.93 -25.99
CA ALA A 560 -17.05 -13.65 -26.35
C ALA A 560 -17.76 -12.96 -25.17
N GLY A 561 -18.15 -11.70 -25.37
CA GLY A 561 -19.31 -11.20 -24.65
C GLY A 561 -20.53 -11.88 -25.24
N ALA A 562 -21.23 -12.68 -24.43
CA ALA A 562 -22.66 -12.99 -24.63
C ALA A 562 -23.19 -13.87 -23.50
N HIS A 563 -24.34 -13.48 -23.01
CA HIS A 563 -25.18 -14.18 -22.06
C HIS A 563 -25.47 -15.63 -22.43
N ALA A 564 -25.46 -16.55 -21.47
CA ALA A 564 -26.25 -17.77 -21.56
C ALA A 564 -26.64 -18.28 -20.17
N ASN A 565 -27.91 -18.05 -19.82
CA ASN A 565 -28.66 -18.93 -18.94
C ASN A 565 -29.03 -20.20 -19.71
N GLY A 566 -28.98 -21.37 -19.10
CA GLY A 566 -29.70 -22.52 -19.63
C GLY A 566 -29.10 -23.88 -19.32
N ASN A 567 -29.74 -24.62 -18.44
CA ASN A 567 -29.60 -26.05 -18.22
C ASN A 567 -29.67 -26.87 -19.53
N GLY A 568 -28.73 -27.77 -19.77
CA GLY A 568 -28.82 -28.71 -20.87
C GLY A 568 -27.86 -29.90 -20.75
N LYS A 569 -28.43 -31.05 -20.53
CA LYS A 569 -27.77 -32.37 -20.48
C LYS A 569 -26.99 -32.66 -21.76
N VAL A 570 -25.76 -33.18 -21.61
CA VAL A 570 -24.95 -33.68 -22.72
C VAL A 570 -25.33 -35.14 -23.03
N GLN A 571 -25.70 -35.40 -24.30
CA GLN A 571 -25.72 -36.74 -24.91
C GLN A 571 -24.60 -36.87 -25.91
N ASN A 572 -23.84 -37.94 -25.83
CA ASN A 572 -22.79 -38.34 -26.76
C ASN A 572 -23.34 -38.77 -28.12
N GLY A 573 -22.70 -38.32 -29.20
CA GLY A 573 -22.99 -38.83 -30.55
C GLY A 573 -21.78 -38.72 -31.48
N ASN A 574 -21.25 -39.86 -31.88
CA ASN A 574 -20.20 -40.06 -32.88
C ASN A 574 -20.65 -39.65 -34.30
N GLY A 575 -19.80 -38.98 -35.06
CA GLY A 575 -20.08 -38.75 -36.48
C GLY A 575 -18.85 -38.24 -37.27
N LYS A 576 -18.53 -38.97 -38.29
CA LYS A 576 -17.34 -39.00 -39.16
C LYS A 576 -17.02 -37.70 -39.91
N VAL A 577 -15.71 -37.57 -40.17
CA VAL A 577 -14.99 -36.68 -41.11
C VAL A 577 -15.47 -36.79 -42.57
N GLN A 578 -15.55 -35.64 -43.27
CA GLN A 578 -15.33 -35.59 -44.71
C GLN A 578 -14.64 -34.27 -45.11
N ASN A 579 -13.54 -34.42 -45.89
CA ASN A 579 -12.74 -33.38 -46.48
C ASN A 579 -13.44 -32.75 -47.72
N GLY A 580 -13.20 -31.46 -47.95
CA GLY A 580 -13.55 -30.80 -49.20
C GLY A 580 -12.62 -29.65 -49.50
N ASN A 581 -11.71 -29.87 -50.45
CA ASN A 581 -10.85 -28.87 -51.10
C ASN A 581 -11.66 -27.99 -52.07
N GLY A 582 -11.33 -26.71 -52.13
CA GLY A 582 -11.81 -25.80 -53.18
C GLY A 582 -10.91 -24.58 -53.33
N HIS A 583 -10.01 -24.65 -54.33
CA HIS A 583 -9.30 -23.50 -54.89
C HIS A 583 -10.28 -22.62 -55.69
N VAL A 584 -10.09 -21.30 -55.73
CA VAL A 584 -10.08 -20.47 -56.95
C VAL A 584 -9.40 -19.11 -56.70
N ASN A 585 -8.54 -18.74 -57.66
CA ASN A 585 -7.78 -17.51 -57.89
C ASN A 585 -8.66 -16.30 -58.31
N GLY A 586 -8.13 -15.09 -58.15
CA GLY A 586 -8.64 -13.92 -58.87
C GLY A 586 -7.93 -12.60 -58.55
N ASN A 587 -7.06 -12.21 -59.49
CA ASN A 587 -6.32 -10.95 -59.62
C ASN A 587 -7.20 -9.69 -59.73
N GLY A 588 -6.64 -8.53 -59.34
CA GLY A 588 -7.16 -7.21 -59.79
C GLY A 588 -6.43 -5.98 -59.19
N LYS A 589 -5.35 -5.58 -59.88
CA LYS A 589 -4.69 -4.26 -60.07
C LYS A 589 -5.25 -3.00 -59.40
N VAL A 590 -4.38 -2.32 -58.67
CA VAL A 590 -3.69 -1.01 -58.79
C VAL A 590 -4.36 0.09 -59.62
N THR A 591 -4.54 1.27 -59.02
CA THR A 591 -4.10 2.57 -59.60
C THR A 591 -3.92 3.63 -58.50
N ALA A 592 -2.77 4.31 -58.57
CA ALA A 592 -2.36 5.48 -57.78
C ALA A 592 -2.79 6.78 -58.50
N ASN A 593 -2.88 7.84 -57.74
CA ASN A 593 -2.61 9.26 -58.05
C ASN A 593 -3.23 10.11 -56.95
N GLY A 594 -2.64 11.09 -56.30
CA GLY A 594 -1.47 11.87 -56.58
C GLY A 594 -1.72 13.31 -56.14
N LYS A 595 -0.73 13.90 -55.48
CA LYS A 595 -0.51 15.35 -55.25
C LYS A 595 -1.41 16.05 -54.22
N ALA A 596 -0.92 16.71 -53.18
CA ALA A 596 0.18 17.63 -52.88
C ALA A 596 -0.33 19.06 -52.63
N ASN A 597 0.32 19.70 -51.70
CA ASN A 597 0.35 21.14 -51.29
C ASN A 597 -0.79 21.63 -50.38
N GLY A 598 -0.58 22.40 -49.37
CA GLY A 598 0.61 23.10 -48.90
C GLY A 598 0.23 24.06 -47.75
N THR A 599 1.26 24.42 -47.04
CA THR A 599 1.57 25.66 -46.31
C THR A 599 0.72 26.13 -45.11
N LEU A 600 1.39 26.16 -43.98
CA LEU A 600 1.69 27.26 -43.08
C LEU A 600 0.55 28.25 -42.69
N GLU A 601 0.15 28.22 -41.38
CA GLU A 601 0.48 29.25 -40.38
C GLU A 601 0.38 28.62 -38.98
#